data_735364335b2b8c98aab96ec2aa225f49
#
_entry.id   735364335b2b8c98aab96ec2aa225f49
#
_cell.length_a   1.000
_cell.length_b   1.000
_cell.length_c   1.000
_cell.angle_alpha   90.00
_cell.angle_beta   90.00
_cell.angle_gamma   90.00
#
_symmetry.space_group_name_H-M   'P 1'
#
loop_
_entity.id
_entity.type
_entity.pdbx_description
1 polymer ?
#
loop_
_entity_poly.entity_id
_entity_poly.type
_entity_poly.pdbx_seq_one_letter_code
_entity_poly.pdbx_strand_id
1 'polypeptide(L)'
;MKDTSSFSYKISQVFVPQLVLLTYTLIAIFPIILILINSFKTRKAIFNAPYMPPMGETFSLIGYNTVFERSNFQWYFVNSLVITLGAMVLILFTGAMAAYALSEYEFPGNTLLGLYLALGIMIPIRLGTVSILRLVVALGLSNTLTALILVYTAMGLPLTIFVLQQFMRQVPRELKEAARIDGASEYRIFWLILPLVRPAVATVAVFVMIPVWNDLWFPLVLAPGESTKTVTYGAQQFLGQFVSDWNAVLSSLTLAMIPILILYVIFSRQLIRGLTSGAVK
;
A
#
# COMPACT_ATOMS: atom_id res chain seq x y z
N MET A 1 -31.05 44.17 -12.66
CA MET A 1 -31.11 42.72 -12.85
C MET A 1 -29.70 42.14 -12.94
N LYS A 2 -28.95 42.14 -11.84
CA LYS A 2 -27.64 41.53 -11.68
C LYS A 2 -27.71 40.76 -10.36
N ASP A 3 -27.35 39.49 -10.33
CA ASP A 3 -26.91 38.66 -9.21
C ASP A 3 -27.64 37.31 -8.95
N THR A 4 -28.76 37.02 -9.57
CA THR A 4 -29.37 35.69 -9.37
C THR A 4 -28.61 34.54 -10.12
N SER A 5 -28.00 34.87 -11.28
CA SER A 5 -27.21 33.92 -12.04
C SER A 5 -25.87 33.55 -11.39
N SER A 6 -25.25 34.52 -10.69
CA SER A 6 -23.98 34.31 -9.97
C SER A 6 -24.18 33.43 -8.73
N PHE A 7 -25.29 33.55 -8.00
CA PHE A 7 -25.56 32.76 -6.79
C PHE A 7 -25.91 31.31 -7.14
N SER A 8 -26.77 31.08 -8.11
CA SER A 8 -27.13 29.75 -8.60
C SER A 8 -25.93 29.04 -9.22
N TYR A 9 -25.08 29.76 -9.97
CA TYR A 9 -23.85 29.23 -10.55
C TYR A 9 -22.82 28.82 -9.46
N LYS A 10 -22.62 29.63 -8.42
CA LYS A 10 -21.73 29.29 -7.30
C LYS A 10 -22.24 28.09 -6.51
N ILE A 11 -23.56 27.96 -6.28
CA ILE A 11 -24.17 26.80 -5.61
C ILE A 11 -23.91 25.55 -6.44
N SER A 12 -24.15 25.53 -7.75
CA SER A 12 -23.94 24.35 -8.57
C SER A 12 -22.46 23.94 -8.66
N GLN A 13 -21.54 24.91 -8.73
CA GLN A 13 -20.10 24.66 -8.85
C GLN A 13 -19.43 24.20 -7.54
N VAL A 14 -20.00 24.52 -6.39
CA VAL A 14 -19.41 24.17 -5.08
C VAL A 14 -20.25 23.10 -4.38
N PHE A 15 -21.56 23.28 -4.29
CA PHE A 15 -22.41 22.40 -3.50
C PHE A 15 -22.57 21.02 -4.13
N VAL A 16 -22.78 20.94 -5.45
CA VAL A 16 -22.96 19.63 -6.13
C VAL A 16 -21.70 18.77 -6.03
N PRO A 17 -20.50 19.24 -6.34
CA PRO A 17 -19.27 18.46 -6.15
C PRO A 17 -19.06 18.03 -4.69
N GLN A 18 -19.32 18.93 -3.73
CA GLN A 18 -19.20 18.58 -2.29
C GLN A 18 -20.19 17.51 -1.86
N LEU A 19 -21.44 17.59 -2.33
CA LEU A 19 -22.45 16.57 -2.04
C LEU A 19 -22.06 15.21 -2.62
N VAL A 20 -21.59 15.18 -3.85
CA VAL A 20 -21.09 13.94 -4.51
C VAL A 20 -19.91 13.36 -3.74
N LEU A 21 -18.93 14.20 -3.37
CA LEU A 21 -17.77 13.76 -2.59
C LEU A 21 -18.17 13.25 -1.20
N LEU A 22 -19.08 13.94 -0.52
CA LEU A 22 -19.58 13.50 0.79
C LEU A 22 -20.30 12.15 0.70
N THR A 23 -21.18 12.01 -0.29
CA THR A 23 -21.92 10.77 -0.51
C THR A 23 -20.95 9.61 -0.80
N TYR A 24 -19.99 9.83 -1.69
CA TYR A 24 -18.96 8.83 -1.99
C TYR A 24 -18.13 8.46 -0.74
N THR A 25 -17.75 9.47 0.06
CA THR A 25 -16.99 9.26 1.29
C THR A 25 -17.78 8.43 2.30
N LEU A 26 -19.06 8.73 2.48
CA LEU A 26 -19.93 7.95 3.38
C LEU A 26 -20.06 6.50 2.92
N ILE A 27 -20.27 6.26 1.62
CA ILE A 27 -20.34 4.90 1.05
C ILE A 27 -19.00 4.16 1.25
N ALA A 28 -17.85 4.82 1.03
CA ALA A 28 -16.54 4.20 1.16
C ALA A 28 -16.17 3.88 2.63
N ILE A 29 -16.53 4.75 3.58
CA ILE A 29 -16.21 4.57 5.00
C ILE A 29 -17.20 3.60 5.69
N PHE A 30 -18.41 3.48 5.19
CA PHE A 30 -19.46 2.65 5.80
C PHE A 30 -19.03 1.21 6.10
N PRO A 31 -18.45 0.42 5.17
CA PRO A 31 -18.00 -0.94 5.48
C PRO A 31 -16.88 -0.98 6.52
N ILE A 32 -16.01 0.02 6.57
CA ILE A 32 -14.95 0.11 7.58
C ILE A 32 -15.56 0.31 8.98
N ILE A 33 -16.51 1.22 9.09
CA ILE A 33 -17.25 1.45 10.34
C ILE A 33 -18.01 0.18 10.76
N LEU A 34 -18.64 -0.52 9.81
CA LEU A 34 -19.35 -1.78 10.12
C LEU A 34 -18.43 -2.85 10.68
N ILE A 35 -17.24 -3.04 10.11
CA ILE A 35 -16.25 -3.99 10.63
C ILE A 35 -15.87 -3.57 12.05
N LEU A 36 -15.54 -2.29 12.24
CA LEU A 36 -15.10 -1.75 13.52
C LEU A 36 -16.15 -1.92 14.61
N ILE A 37 -17.40 -1.48 14.39
CA ILE A 37 -18.46 -1.57 15.42
C ILE A 37 -18.83 -3.03 15.72
N ASN A 38 -18.83 -3.91 14.71
CA ASN A 38 -19.18 -5.32 14.90
C ASN A 38 -18.05 -6.14 15.54
N SER A 39 -16.77 -5.68 15.48
CA SER A 39 -15.67 -6.33 16.19
C SER A 39 -15.81 -6.25 17.72
N PHE A 40 -16.59 -5.30 18.23
CA PHE A 40 -16.87 -5.11 19.66
C PHE A 40 -18.21 -5.70 20.11
N LYS A 41 -18.80 -6.63 19.36
CA LYS A 41 -20.11 -7.20 19.68
C LYS A 41 -20.06 -8.68 20.04
N THR A 42 -21.08 -9.12 20.76
CA THR A 42 -21.39 -10.54 20.91
C THR A 42 -21.80 -11.13 19.55
N ARG A 43 -21.59 -12.43 19.33
CA ARG A 43 -21.96 -13.12 18.08
C ARG A 43 -23.44 -12.91 17.72
N LYS A 44 -24.34 -12.99 18.70
CA LYS A 44 -25.76 -12.75 18.50
C LYS A 44 -26.05 -11.34 18.00
N ALA A 45 -25.36 -10.34 18.55
CA ALA A 45 -25.56 -8.95 18.17
C ALA A 45 -24.98 -8.60 16.78
N ILE A 46 -23.92 -9.29 16.34
CA ILE A 46 -23.38 -9.13 14.99
C ILE A 46 -24.47 -9.42 13.93
N PHE A 47 -25.25 -10.48 14.12
CA PHE A 47 -26.29 -10.89 13.15
C PHE A 47 -27.62 -10.20 13.35
N ASN A 48 -28.04 -9.97 14.59
CA ASN A 48 -29.36 -9.43 14.88
C ASN A 48 -29.43 -7.89 14.78
N ALA A 49 -28.31 -7.20 15.03
CA ALA A 49 -28.28 -5.75 15.03
C ALA A 49 -26.95 -5.22 14.42
N PRO A 50 -26.61 -5.55 13.15
CA PRO A 50 -25.29 -5.25 12.56
C PRO A 50 -24.99 -3.76 12.49
N TYR A 51 -26.00 -2.92 12.34
CA TYR A 51 -25.85 -1.46 12.15
C TYR A 51 -25.89 -0.65 13.44
N MET A 52 -26.32 -1.25 14.55
CA MET A 52 -26.37 -0.56 15.84
C MET A 52 -24.99 -0.51 16.50
N PRO A 53 -24.65 0.54 17.23
CA PRO A 53 -23.42 0.57 18.02
C PRO A 53 -23.44 -0.50 19.12
N PRO A 54 -22.27 -1.04 19.54
CA PRO A 54 -22.17 -1.99 20.63
C PRO A 54 -22.44 -1.28 21.97
N MET A 55 -23.53 -1.65 22.68
CA MET A 55 -23.90 -1.06 23.96
C MET A 55 -24.41 -2.13 24.93
N GLY A 56 -24.12 -1.96 26.22
CA GLY A 56 -24.62 -2.86 27.28
C GLY A 56 -24.30 -4.34 26.99
N GLU A 57 -25.32 -5.18 26.97
CA GLU A 57 -25.15 -6.64 26.74
C GLU A 57 -24.69 -7.01 25.32
N THR A 58 -24.76 -6.09 24.35
CA THR A 58 -24.28 -6.33 23.00
C THR A 58 -22.77 -6.12 22.87
N PHE A 59 -22.14 -5.37 23.80
CA PHE A 59 -20.70 -5.13 23.81
C PHE A 59 -19.94 -6.37 24.28
N SER A 60 -18.88 -6.75 23.57
CA SER A 60 -18.04 -7.88 23.94
C SER A 60 -16.64 -7.76 23.29
N LEU A 61 -15.60 -8.09 24.05
CA LEU A 61 -14.22 -8.19 23.57
C LEU A 61 -13.82 -9.63 23.24
N ILE A 62 -14.76 -10.57 23.23
CA ILE A 62 -14.47 -11.99 23.03
C ILE A 62 -13.70 -12.26 21.74
N GLY A 63 -13.96 -11.51 20.68
CA GLY A 63 -13.24 -11.63 19.41
C GLY A 63 -11.76 -11.30 19.54
N TYR A 64 -11.43 -10.22 20.24
CA TYR A 64 -10.04 -9.84 20.50
C TYR A 64 -9.33 -10.86 21.40
N ASN A 65 -9.98 -11.31 22.46
CA ASN A 65 -9.42 -12.37 23.33
C ASN A 65 -9.15 -13.63 22.52
N THR A 66 -10.11 -14.07 21.69
CA THR A 66 -9.94 -15.24 20.83
C THR A 66 -8.76 -15.08 19.87
N VAL A 67 -8.58 -13.90 19.27
CA VAL A 67 -7.47 -13.63 18.35
C VAL A 67 -6.13 -13.79 19.06
N PHE A 68 -5.98 -13.23 20.27
CA PHE A 68 -4.72 -13.30 21.01
C PHE A 68 -4.47 -14.65 21.71
N GLU A 69 -5.51 -15.37 22.10
CA GLU A 69 -5.38 -16.66 22.77
C GLU A 69 -5.23 -17.84 21.82
N ARG A 70 -5.91 -17.79 20.64
CA ARG A 70 -5.96 -18.91 19.70
C ARG A 70 -5.07 -18.76 18.48
N SER A 71 -4.34 -17.66 18.38
CA SER A 71 -3.38 -17.44 17.28
C SER A 71 -2.13 -16.70 17.75
N ASN A 72 -1.08 -16.86 16.97
CA ASN A 72 0.14 -16.08 17.15
C ASN A 72 0.05 -14.70 16.46
N PHE A 73 -1.09 -14.00 16.62
CA PHE A 73 -1.41 -12.79 15.87
C PHE A 73 -0.35 -11.70 16.01
N GLN A 74 0.30 -11.61 17.17
CA GLN A 74 1.41 -10.68 17.41
C GLN A 74 2.57 -10.93 16.43
N TRP A 75 2.93 -12.19 16.22
CA TRP A 75 3.98 -12.58 15.26
C TRP A 75 3.54 -12.35 13.82
N TYR A 76 2.28 -12.61 13.48
CA TYR A 76 1.75 -12.32 12.15
C TYR A 76 1.83 -10.82 11.84
N PHE A 77 1.57 -9.98 12.85
CA PHE A 77 1.70 -8.54 12.74
C PHE A 77 3.16 -8.11 12.51
N VAL A 78 4.10 -8.65 13.30
CA VAL A 78 5.54 -8.42 13.12
C VAL A 78 6.01 -8.89 11.75
N ASN A 79 5.59 -10.09 11.30
CA ASN A 79 5.91 -10.60 9.97
C ASN A 79 5.43 -9.66 8.87
N SER A 80 4.16 -9.19 8.95
CA SER A 80 3.62 -8.23 7.99
C SER A 80 4.41 -6.92 7.97
N LEU A 81 4.81 -6.40 9.13
CA LEU A 81 5.66 -5.21 9.22
C LEU A 81 7.03 -5.45 8.59
N VAL A 82 7.70 -6.55 8.92
CA VAL A 82 9.02 -6.90 8.38
C VAL A 82 8.98 -7.05 6.87
N ILE A 83 7.97 -7.76 6.34
CA ILE A 83 7.80 -7.95 4.90
C ILE A 83 7.53 -6.61 4.23
N THR A 84 6.58 -5.83 4.73
CA THR A 84 6.14 -4.58 4.11
C THR A 84 7.25 -3.53 4.14
N LEU A 85 7.88 -3.32 5.29
CA LEU A 85 8.97 -2.36 5.43
C LEU A 85 10.23 -2.82 4.69
N GLY A 86 10.58 -4.11 4.75
CA GLY A 86 11.72 -4.67 4.04
C GLY A 86 11.58 -4.53 2.52
N ALA A 87 10.42 -4.93 1.97
CA ALA A 87 10.12 -4.75 0.55
C ALA A 87 10.13 -3.26 0.17
N MET A 88 9.47 -2.40 0.96
CA MET A 88 9.39 -0.96 0.70
C MET A 88 10.78 -0.31 0.66
N VAL A 89 11.66 -0.61 1.60
CA VAL A 89 13.05 -0.09 1.62
C VAL A 89 13.80 -0.52 0.37
N LEU A 90 13.74 -1.81 0.00
CA LEU A 90 14.41 -2.32 -1.19
C LEU A 90 13.83 -1.70 -2.46
N ILE A 91 12.52 -1.61 -2.60
CA ILE A 91 11.84 -1.04 -3.77
C ILE A 91 12.20 0.44 -3.94
N LEU A 92 12.07 1.24 -2.86
CA LEU A 92 12.34 2.67 -2.94
C LEU A 92 13.80 2.96 -3.21
N PHE A 93 14.72 2.24 -2.56
CA PHE A 93 16.15 2.45 -2.73
C PHE A 93 16.63 2.03 -4.12
N THR A 94 16.40 0.77 -4.50
CA THR A 94 16.85 0.26 -5.81
C THR A 94 16.07 0.88 -6.96
N GLY A 95 14.78 1.13 -6.78
CA GLY A 95 13.94 1.81 -7.76
C GLY A 95 14.34 3.28 -7.97
N ALA A 96 14.70 4.00 -6.91
CA ALA A 96 15.20 5.38 -7.04
C ALA A 96 16.55 5.42 -7.74
N MET A 97 17.47 4.50 -7.44
CA MET A 97 18.75 4.40 -8.14
C MET A 97 18.59 4.10 -9.63
N ALA A 98 17.71 3.15 -9.97
CA ALA A 98 17.40 2.82 -11.36
C ALA A 98 16.71 3.98 -12.09
N ALA A 99 15.75 4.64 -11.43
CA ALA A 99 15.07 5.83 -11.97
C ALA A 99 16.05 6.97 -12.24
N TYR A 100 16.97 7.20 -11.32
CA TYR A 100 18.04 8.20 -11.48
C TYR A 100 18.91 7.87 -12.69
N ALA A 101 19.40 6.64 -12.80
CA ALA A 101 20.23 6.22 -13.92
C ALA A 101 19.51 6.37 -15.27
N LEU A 102 18.23 5.98 -15.35
CA LEU A 102 17.43 6.10 -16.58
C LEU A 102 17.00 7.54 -16.90
N SER A 103 16.99 8.43 -15.90
CA SER A 103 16.67 9.85 -16.10
C SER A 103 17.87 10.70 -16.47
N GLU A 104 19.06 10.32 -16.00
CA GLU A 104 20.27 11.14 -16.07
C GLU A 104 21.19 10.75 -17.23
N TYR A 105 21.31 9.44 -17.49
CA TYR A 105 22.26 8.96 -18.48
C TYR A 105 21.59 8.61 -19.82
N GLU A 106 22.22 9.08 -20.90
CA GLU A 106 21.89 8.68 -22.27
C GLU A 106 22.84 7.57 -22.69
N PHE A 107 22.33 6.35 -22.84
CA PHE A 107 23.09 5.19 -23.30
C PHE A 107 22.28 4.38 -24.31
N PRO A 108 22.94 3.62 -25.21
CA PRO A 108 22.23 2.75 -26.15
C PRO A 108 21.33 1.76 -25.42
N GLY A 109 20.03 1.77 -25.74
CA GLY A 109 19.02 0.91 -25.09
C GLY A 109 18.29 1.51 -23.90
N ASN A 110 18.62 2.74 -23.44
CA ASN A 110 17.91 3.40 -22.32
C ASN A 110 16.38 3.39 -22.52
N THR A 111 15.91 3.83 -23.69
CA THR A 111 14.49 3.85 -24.02
C THR A 111 13.86 2.45 -24.04
N LEU A 112 14.58 1.47 -24.59
CA LEU A 112 14.12 0.08 -24.63
C LEU A 112 14.02 -0.52 -23.23
N LEU A 113 15.01 -0.26 -22.38
CA LEU A 113 15.01 -0.69 -20.98
C LEU A 113 13.87 -0.05 -20.18
N GLY A 114 13.64 1.26 -20.38
CA GLY A 114 12.51 1.96 -19.80
C GLY A 114 11.15 1.37 -20.23
N LEU A 115 11.02 1.06 -21.52
CA LEU A 115 9.81 0.40 -22.05
C LEU A 115 9.64 -1.01 -21.47
N TYR A 116 10.71 -1.81 -21.41
CA TYR A 116 10.69 -3.14 -20.83
C TYR A 116 10.23 -3.13 -19.36
N LEU A 117 10.74 -2.20 -18.56
CA LEU A 117 10.31 -2.02 -17.18
C LEU A 117 8.86 -1.56 -17.09
N ALA A 118 8.40 -0.68 -17.98
CA ALA A 118 7.00 -0.25 -18.04
C ALA A 118 6.05 -1.42 -18.38
N LEU A 119 6.46 -2.35 -19.26
CA LEU A 119 5.70 -3.58 -19.54
C LEU A 119 5.51 -4.44 -18.28
N GLY A 120 6.45 -4.40 -17.34
CA GLY A 120 6.33 -5.08 -16.06
C GLY A 120 5.11 -4.66 -15.23
N ILE A 121 4.61 -3.42 -15.42
CA ILE A 121 3.39 -2.95 -14.77
C ILE A 121 2.14 -3.63 -15.37
N MET A 122 2.18 -3.96 -16.64
CA MET A 122 1.04 -4.52 -17.38
C MET A 122 0.89 -6.03 -17.19
N ILE A 123 1.96 -6.73 -16.82
CA ILE A 123 1.95 -8.18 -16.67
C ILE A 123 1.32 -8.55 -15.33
N PRO A 124 0.19 -9.31 -15.32
CA PRO A 124 -0.40 -9.77 -14.08
C PRO A 124 0.51 -10.80 -13.40
N ILE A 125 1.29 -10.37 -12.42
CA ILE A 125 2.31 -11.20 -11.76
C ILE A 125 1.75 -12.52 -11.18
N ARG A 126 0.48 -12.57 -10.82
CA ARG A 126 -0.19 -13.77 -10.32
C ARG A 126 -0.24 -14.91 -11.33
N LEU A 127 -0.18 -14.61 -12.64
CA LEU A 127 -0.07 -15.63 -13.68
C LEU A 127 1.26 -16.40 -13.60
N GLY A 128 2.31 -15.76 -13.07
CA GLY A 128 3.62 -16.37 -12.85
C GLY A 128 3.76 -17.15 -11.54
N THR A 129 2.69 -17.31 -10.75
CA THR A 129 2.76 -17.89 -9.39
C THR A 129 3.53 -19.23 -9.34
N VAL A 130 3.24 -20.14 -10.26
CA VAL A 130 3.91 -21.47 -10.29
C VAL A 130 5.41 -21.34 -10.58
N SER A 131 5.76 -20.48 -11.53
CA SER A 131 7.19 -20.22 -11.88
C SER A 131 7.92 -19.53 -10.73
N ILE A 132 7.28 -18.57 -10.06
CA ILE A 132 7.81 -17.91 -8.86
C ILE A 132 8.01 -18.93 -7.73
N LEU A 133 7.04 -19.80 -7.48
CA LEU A 133 7.17 -20.86 -6.46
C LEU A 133 8.35 -21.78 -6.77
N ARG A 134 8.48 -22.24 -8.03
CA ARG A 134 9.62 -23.08 -8.45
C ARG A 134 10.96 -22.37 -8.22
N LEU A 135 11.05 -21.09 -8.55
CA LEU A 135 12.25 -20.30 -8.33
C LEU A 135 12.57 -20.18 -6.83
N VAL A 136 11.57 -19.87 -6.00
CA VAL A 136 11.72 -19.75 -4.55
C VAL A 136 12.19 -21.08 -3.94
N VAL A 137 11.62 -22.20 -4.38
CA VAL A 137 12.06 -23.56 -3.95
C VAL A 137 13.49 -23.83 -4.39
N ALA A 138 13.83 -23.54 -5.65
CA ALA A 138 15.20 -23.76 -6.18
C ALA A 138 16.26 -22.92 -5.43
N LEU A 139 15.89 -21.74 -4.94
CA LEU A 139 16.76 -20.88 -4.13
C LEU A 139 16.79 -21.27 -2.63
N GLY A 140 16.05 -22.29 -2.22
CA GLY A 140 15.96 -22.68 -0.80
C GLY A 140 15.24 -21.68 0.10
N LEU A 141 14.45 -20.76 -0.49
CA LEU A 141 13.74 -19.71 0.23
C LEU A 141 12.27 -20.02 0.54
N SER A 142 11.84 -21.27 0.29
CA SER A 142 10.47 -21.69 0.58
C SER A 142 10.14 -21.50 2.06
N ASN A 143 8.95 -20.99 2.32
CA ASN A 143 8.45 -20.73 3.67
C ASN A 143 9.33 -19.74 4.48
N THR A 144 9.81 -18.65 3.84
CA THR A 144 10.57 -17.59 4.48
C THR A 144 9.98 -16.20 4.21
N LEU A 145 10.19 -15.26 5.14
CA LEU A 145 9.82 -13.86 4.94
C LEU A 145 10.64 -13.23 3.81
N THR A 146 11.90 -13.68 3.62
CA THR A 146 12.78 -13.22 2.56
C THR A 146 12.21 -13.47 1.17
N ALA A 147 11.59 -14.64 0.94
CA ALA A 147 10.92 -14.94 -0.32
C ALA A 147 9.83 -13.89 -0.64
N LEU A 148 9.01 -13.56 0.34
CA LEU A 148 7.96 -12.56 0.19
C LEU A 148 8.53 -11.17 -0.06
N ILE A 149 9.57 -10.76 0.69
CA ILE A 149 10.26 -9.47 0.50
C ILE A 149 10.79 -9.35 -0.94
N LEU A 150 11.47 -10.37 -1.46
CA LEU A 150 12.04 -10.36 -2.80
C LEU A 150 10.97 -10.34 -3.89
N VAL A 151 9.91 -11.12 -3.75
CA VAL A 151 8.79 -11.15 -4.71
C VAL A 151 8.08 -9.80 -4.75
N TYR A 152 7.78 -9.21 -3.59
CA TYR A 152 7.18 -7.87 -3.56
C TYR A 152 8.12 -6.78 -4.06
N THR A 153 9.43 -6.92 -3.82
CA THR A 153 10.42 -6.01 -4.40
C THR A 153 10.38 -6.05 -5.92
N ALA A 154 10.43 -7.23 -6.51
CA ALA A 154 10.32 -7.39 -7.97
C ALA A 154 9.01 -6.81 -8.53
N MET A 155 7.90 -7.00 -7.81
CA MET A 155 6.57 -6.51 -8.17
C MET A 155 6.46 -4.98 -8.12
N GLY A 156 7.10 -4.34 -7.14
CA GLY A 156 7.00 -2.88 -6.93
C GLY A 156 7.97 -2.06 -7.78
N LEU A 157 9.08 -2.66 -8.24
CA LEU A 157 10.13 -1.95 -8.97
C LEU A 157 9.64 -1.26 -10.26
N PRO A 158 8.88 -1.90 -11.17
CA PRO A 158 8.47 -1.28 -12.43
C PRO A 158 7.71 0.03 -12.22
N LEU A 159 6.71 0.04 -11.34
CA LEU A 159 5.93 1.24 -11.02
C LEU A 159 6.81 2.32 -10.38
N THR A 160 7.66 1.92 -9.44
CA THR A 160 8.56 2.84 -8.73
C THR A 160 9.51 3.54 -9.68
N ILE A 161 10.17 2.78 -10.56
CA ILE A 161 11.10 3.31 -11.54
C ILE A 161 10.37 4.26 -12.50
N PHE A 162 9.22 3.83 -13.03
CA PHE A 162 8.42 4.62 -13.96
C PHE A 162 8.02 5.99 -13.36
N VAL A 163 7.48 5.98 -12.14
CA VAL A 163 7.05 7.22 -11.49
C VAL A 163 8.25 8.11 -11.13
N LEU A 164 9.25 7.56 -10.42
CA LEU A 164 10.38 8.36 -9.96
C LEU A 164 11.21 8.93 -11.12
N GLN A 165 11.37 8.19 -12.21
CA GLN A 165 12.05 8.66 -13.41
C GLN A 165 11.40 9.95 -13.96
N GLN A 166 10.06 10.02 -14.00
CA GLN A 166 9.34 11.20 -14.49
C GLN A 166 9.58 12.43 -13.59
N PHE A 167 9.59 12.23 -12.27
CA PHE A 167 9.86 13.32 -11.34
C PHE A 167 11.34 13.75 -11.35
N MET A 168 12.28 12.82 -11.48
CA MET A 168 13.72 13.13 -11.55
C MET A 168 14.08 13.88 -12.83
N ARG A 169 13.36 13.63 -13.94
CA ARG A 169 13.51 14.41 -15.19
C ARG A 169 13.05 15.86 -15.08
N GLN A 170 12.17 16.18 -14.13
CA GLN A 170 11.70 17.55 -13.90
C GLN A 170 12.67 18.40 -13.06
N VAL A 171 13.66 17.77 -12.43
CA VAL A 171 14.69 18.49 -11.68
C VAL A 171 15.60 19.25 -12.67
N PRO A 172 15.79 20.58 -12.50
CA PRO A 172 16.61 21.39 -13.40
C PRO A 172 18.01 20.82 -13.60
N ARG A 173 18.46 20.79 -14.86
CA ARG A 173 19.80 20.26 -15.21
C ARG A 173 20.93 21.09 -14.60
N GLU A 174 20.72 22.39 -14.51
CA GLU A 174 21.67 23.38 -13.96
C GLU A 174 22.11 23.01 -12.53
N LEU A 175 21.18 22.46 -11.74
CA LEU A 175 21.47 22.05 -10.37
C LEU A 175 22.46 20.87 -10.32
N LYS A 176 22.33 19.93 -11.26
CA LYS A 176 23.19 18.75 -11.38
C LYS A 176 24.55 19.13 -11.96
N GLU A 177 24.56 20.02 -12.96
CA GLU A 177 25.77 20.53 -13.60
C GLU A 177 26.60 21.37 -12.61
N ALA A 178 25.96 22.24 -11.84
CA ALA A 178 26.64 22.99 -10.78
C ALA A 178 27.31 22.07 -9.77
N ALA A 179 26.59 21.03 -9.31
CA ALA A 179 27.16 20.04 -8.39
C ALA A 179 28.39 19.29 -9.01
N ARG A 180 28.36 18.99 -10.32
CA ARG A 180 29.50 18.39 -11.02
C ARG A 180 30.67 19.35 -11.11
N ILE A 181 30.45 20.63 -11.38
CA ILE A 181 31.50 21.68 -11.40
C ILE A 181 32.12 21.79 -10.00
N ASP A 182 31.34 21.67 -8.94
CA ASP A 182 31.80 21.67 -7.55
C ASP A 182 32.52 20.35 -7.15
N GLY A 183 32.72 19.41 -8.09
CA GLY A 183 33.42 18.15 -7.86
C GLY A 183 32.61 17.09 -7.11
N ALA A 184 31.28 17.20 -7.06
CA ALA A 184 30.44 16.18 -6.45
C ALA A 184 30.43 14.90 -7.31
N SER A 185 30.59 13.75 -6.66
CA SER A 185 30.41 12.46 -7.33
C SER A 185 28.96 12.20 -7.67
N GLU A 186 28.67 11.34 -8.65
CA GLU A 186 27.28 10.97 -9.04
C GLU A 186 26.45 10.44 -7.86
N TYR A 187 27.08 9.73 -6.91
CA TYR A 187 26.41 9.32 -5.67
C TYR A 187 25.97 10.53 -4.81
N ARG A 188 26.78 11.56 -4.72
CA ARG A 188 26.43 12.79 -3.99
C ARG A 188 25.31 13.53 -4.70
N ILE A 189 25.34 13.58 -6.03
CA ILE A 189 24.29 14.19 -6.86
C ILE A 189 22.97 13.43 -6.68
N PHE A 190 22.98 12.09 -6.69
CA PHE A 190 21.81 11.27 -6.38
C PHE A 190 21.19 11.65 -5.02
N TRP A 191 22.01 11.74 -3.97
CA TRP A 191 21.54 12.13 -2.64
C TRP A 191 21.08 13.60 -2.55
N LEU A 192 21.59 14.50 -3.41
CA LEU A 192 21.12 15.87 -3.54
C LEU A 192 19.71 15.92 -4.18
N ILE A 193 19.46 15.07 -5.18
CA ILE A 193 18.19 15.06 -5.94
C ILE A 193 17.08 14.35 -5.17
N LEU A 194 17.40 13.28 -4.44
CA LEU A 194 16.40 12.46 -3.75
C LEU A 194 15.47 13.27 -2.83
N PRO A 195 15.92 14.25 -2.02
CA PRO A 195 15.06 15.13 -1.27
C PRO A 195 14.12 16.00 -2.10
N LEU A 196 14.51 16.39 -3.31
CA LEU A 196 13.69 17.23 -4.19
C LEU A 196 12.48 16.47 -4.74
N VAL A 197 12.62 15.15 -4.91
CA VAL A 197 11.56 14.27 -5.38
C VAL A 197 10.82 13.54 -4.22
N ARG A 198 11.01 13.98 -2.97
CA ARG A 198 10.34 13.38 -1.79
C ARG A 198 8.82 13.20 -1.94
N PRO A 199 8.05 14.13 -2.54
CA PRO A 199 6.62 13.92 -2.72
C PRO A 199 6.31 12.69 -3.60
N ALA A 200 7.09 12.46 -4.65
CA ALA A 200 6.96 11.29 -5.51
C ALA A 200 7.34 10.00 -4.77
N VAL A 201 8.45 10.02 -4.02
CA VAL A 201 8.88 8.89 -3.19
C VAL A 201 7.80 8.50 -2.18
N ALA A 202 7.21 9.47 -1.48
CA ALA A 202 6.13 9.21 -0.53
C ALA A 202 4.87 8.66 -1.21
N THR A 203 4.53 9.16 -2.39
CA THR A 203 3.41 8.65 -3.19
C THR A 203 3.62 7.19 -3.57
N VAL A 204 4.79 6.87 -4.13
CA VAL A 204 5.14 5.50 -4.52
C VAL A 204 5.18 4.57 -3.30
N ALA A 205 5.74 5.04 -2.17
CA ALA A 205 5.76 4.26 -0.93
C ALA A 205 4.36 3.76 -0.54
N VAL A 206 3.35 4.62 -0.59
CA VAL A 206 1.97 4.24 -0.26
C VAL A 206 1.38 3.30 -1.31
N PHE A 207 1.61 3.56 -2.60
CA PHE A 207 1.12 2.69 -3.69
C PHE A 207 1.69 1.27 -3.62
N VAL A 208 2.91 1.12 -3.14
CA VAL A 208 3.55 -0.18 -2.96
C VAL A 208 3.13 -0.84 -1.65
N MET A 209 3.06 -0.08 -0.57
CA MET A 209 2.81 -0.59 0.77
C MET A 209 1.42 -1.21 0.93
N ILE A 210 0.37 -0.53 0.41
CA ILE A 210 -1.01 -1.00 0.56
C ILE A 210 -1.23 -2.38 -0.07
N PRO A 211 -0.82 -2.65 -1.33
CA PRO A 211 -0.92 -3.99 -1.91
C PRO A 211 -0.13 -5.06 -1.14
N VAL A 212 1.09 -4.75 -0.70
CA VAL A 212 1.94 -5.70 0.05
C VAL A 212 1.32 -6.08 1.38
N TRP A 213 0.84 -5.08 2.14
CA TRP A 213 0.20 -5.32 3.44
C TRP A 213 -1.07 -6.16 3.34
N ASN A 214 -1.88 -5.90 2.32
CA ASN A 214 -3.18 -6.57 2.13
C ASN A 214 -3.10 -7.89 1.35
N ASP A 215 -1.92 -8.27 0.85
CA ASP A 215 -1.82 -9.48 0.05
C ASP A 215 -1.99 -10.73 0.92
N LEU A 216 -2.77 -11.62 0.37
CA LEU A 216 -3.03 -12.94 0.91
C LEU A 216 -2.41 -14.03 0.04
N TRP A 217 -2.31 -13.76 -1.27
CA TRP A 217 -1.99 -14.78 -2.27
C TRP A 217 -0.57 -15.32 -2.13
N PHE A 218 0.44 -14.44 -2.13
CA PHE A 218 1.82 -14.89 -2.02
C PHE A 218 2.16 -15.46 -0.64
N PRO A 219 1.70 -14.91 0.49
CA PRO A 219 1.85 -15.58 1.79
C PRO A 219 1.29 -17.00 1.82
N LEU A 220 0.09 -17.21 1.28
CA LEU A 220 -0.54 -18.52 1.21
C LEU A 220 0.27 -19.53 0.38
N VAL A 221 0.87 -19.09 -0.74
CA VAL A 221 1.57 -19.98 -1.67
C VAL A 221 3.03 -20.17 -1.31
N LEU A 222 3.75 -19.11 -0.91
CA LEU A 222 5.21 -19.14 -0.74
C LEU A 222 5.65 -19.34 0.70
N ALA A 223 4.82 -18.94 1.68
CA ALA A 223 5.16 -18.95 3.09
C ALA A 223 3.97 -19.40 3.96
N PRO A 224 3.46 -20.63 3.78
CA PRO A 224 2.26 -21.12 4.46
C PRO A 224 2.50 -21.53 5.93
N GLY A 225 3.75 -21.55 6.39
CA GLY A 225 4.10 -21.99 7.74
C GLY A 225 3.61 -21.05 8.83
N GLU A 226 3.36 -21.60 10.02
CA GLU A 226 2.85 -20.83 11.17
C GLU A 226 3.74 -19.64 11.53
N SER A 227 5.06 -19.83 11.51
CA SER A 227 6.06 -18.80 11.84
C SER A 227 6.17 -17.68 10.81
N THR A 228 5.66 -17.88 9.60
CA THR A 228 5.77 -16.92 8.47
C THR A 228 4.45 -16.28 8.09
N LYS A 229 3.34 -16.66 8.74
CA LYS A 229 2.03 -16.08 8.48
C LYS A 229 2.04 -14.56 8.61
N THR A 230 1.35 -13.91 7.68
CA THR A 230 1.03 -12.48 7.73
C THR A 230 -0.30 -12.24 8.45
N VAL A 231 -0.57 -11.00 8.82
CA VAL A 231 -1.85 -10.62 9.46
C VAL A 231 -3.05 -11.01 8.60
N THR A 232 -3.00 -10.71 7.31
CA THR A 232 -4.07 -11.02 6.36
C THR A 232 -4.29 -12.52 6.22
N TYR A 233 -3.20 -13.29 6.15
CA TYR A 233 -3.29 -14.75 6.09
C TYR A 233 -3.74 -15.34 7.44
N GLY A 234 -3.25 -14.82 8.55
CA GLY A 234 -3.66 -15.26 9.89
C GLY A 234 -5.13 -15.02 10.19
N ALA A 235 -5.72 -13.93 9.68
CA ALA A 235 -7.14 -13.66 9.83
C ALA A 235 -8.02 -14.74 9.19
N GLN A 236 -7.56 -15.38 8.12
CA GLN A 236 -8.30 -16.45 7.44
C GLN A 236 -8.47 -17.73 8.27
N GLN A 237 -7.61 -17.99 9.26
CA GLN A 237 -7.74 -19.19 10.09
C GLN A 237 -9.05 -19.20 10.92
N PHE A 238 -9.65 -18.04 11.15
CA PHE A 238 -10.95 -17.92 11.85
C PHE A 238 -12.15 -18.15 10.93
N LEU A 239 -11.92 -18.26 9.62
CA LEU A 239 -12.92 -18.64 8.62
C LEU A 239 -12.88 -20.17 8.48
N GLY A 240 -13.73 -20.86 9.22
CA GLY A 240 -13.86 -22.32 9.11
C GLY A 240 -14.66 -22.74 7.87
N GLN A 241 -14.45 -23.95 7.42
CA GLN A 241 -15.16 -24.52 6.26
C GLN A 241 -16.67 -24.65 6.51
N PHE A 242 -17.07 -24.94 7.74
CA PHE A 242 -18.48 -25.10 8.12
C PHE A 242 -18.98 -24.05 9.11
N VAL A 243 -18.10 -23.61 10.00
CA VAL A 243 -18.42 -22.60 11.03
C VAL A 243 -17.30 -21.59 11.14
N SER A 244 -17.63 -20.32 10.91
CA SER A 244 -16.68 -19.21 11.06
C SER A 244 -16.86 -18.54 12.43
N ASP A 245 -15.75 -18.19 13.05
CA ASP A 245 -15.73 -17.33 14.24
C ASP A 245 -15.74 -15.86 13.84
N TRP A 246 -16.95 -15.34 13.59
CA TRP A 246 -17.13 -13.95 13.13
C TRP A 246 -16.62 -12.91 14.11
N ASN A 247 -16.62 -13.20 15.42
CA ASN A 247 -16.02 -12.29 16.41
C ASN A 247 -14.51 -12.15 16.17
N ALA A 248 -13.82 -13.29 16.04
CA ALA A 248 -12.37 -13.30 15.79
C ALA A 248 -12.03 -12.74 14.39
N VAL A 249 -12.83 -13.05 13.36
CA VAL A 249 -12.65 -12.50 12.01
C VAL A 249 -12.73 -10.98 12.01
N LEU A 250 -13.80 -10.41 12.57
CA LEU A 250 -13.98 -8.95 12.58
C LEU A 250 -12.94 -8.24 13.45
N SER A 251 -12.56 -8.85 14.56
CA SER A 251 -11.50 -8.30 15.44
C SER A 251 -10.12 -8.34 14.76
N SER A 252 -9.77 -9.45 14.10
CA SER A 252 -8.49 -9.55 13.37
C SER A 252 -8.41 -8.60 12.18
N LEU A 253 -9.51 -8.43 11.43
CA LEU A 253 -9.60 -7.45 10.35
C LEU A 253 -9.47 -6.02 10.88
N THR A 254 -10.11 -5.70 12.02
CA THR A 254 -9.97 -4.39 12.66
C THR A 254 -8.52 -4.11 13.04
N LEU A 255 -7.84 -5.06 13.69
CA LEU A 255 -6.43 -4.93 14.03
C LEU A 255 -5.55 -4.78 12.78
N ALA A 256 -5.84 -5.53 11.71
CA ALA A 256 -5.10 -5.46 10.46
C ALA A 256 -5.25 -4.11 9.74
N MET A 257 -6.38 -3.41 9.91
CA MET A 257 -6.61 -2.09 9.30
C MET A 257 -5.84 -0.96 9.99
N ILE A 258 -5.53 -1.07 11.29
CA ILE A 258 -4.94 0.02 12.07
C ILE A 258 -3.65 0.57 11.44
N PRO A 259 -2.63 -0.24 11.06
CA PRO A 259 -1.40 0.29 10.48
C PRO A 259 -1.62 1.04 9.17
N ILE A 260 -2.52 0.53 8.31
CA ILE A 260 -2.84 1.19 7.04
C ILE A 260 -3.48 2.55 7.28
N LEU A 261 -4.42 2.63 8.23
CA LEU A 261 -5.09 3.89 8.57
C LEU A 261 -4.10 4.90 9.15
N ILE A 262 -3.19 4.48 10.04
CA ILE A 262 -2.14 5.33 10.59
C ILE A 262 -1.24 5.87 9.47
N LEU A 263 -0.77 4.99 8.60
CA LEU A 263 0.11 5.37 7.50
C LEU A 263 -0.61 6.25 6.47
N TYR A 264 -1.88 5.98 6.18
CA TYR A 264 -2.69 6.84 5.34
C TYR A 264 -2.81 8.26 5.93
N VAL A 265 -3.08 8.39 7.22
CA VAL A 265 -3.15 9.72 7.88
C VAL A 265 -1.81 10.46 7.79
N ILE A 266 -0.69 9.75 8.04
CA ILE A 266 0.66 10.33 7.96
C ILE A 266 0.99 10.82 6.55
N PHE A 267 0.69 10.00 5.52
CA PHE A 267 1.08 10.26 4.14
C PHE A 267 -0.01 10.92 3.28
N SER A 268 -1.21 11.16 3.79
CA SER A 268 -2.35 11.70 3.02
C SER A 268 -2.03 13.02 2.30
N ARG A 269 -1.31 13.93 2.96
CA ARG A 269 -0.91 15.21 2.35
C ARG A 269 0.07 15.04 1.19
N GLN A 270 1.00 14.10 1.31
CA GLN A 270 1.98 13.77 0.27
C GLN A 270 1.30 13.10 -0.92
N LEU A 271 0.33 12.21 -0.67
CA LEU A 271 -0.49 11.58 -1.71
C LEU A 271 -1.23 12.61 -2.57
N ILE A 272 -1.93 13.55 -1.92
CA ILE A 272 -2.67 14.59 -2.63
C ILE A 272 -1.71 15.44 -3.48
N ARG A 273 -0.57 15.86 -2.93
CA ARG A 273 0.43 16.65 -3.67
C ARG A 273 1.03 15.88 -4.84
N GLY A 274 1.36 14.59 -4.66
CA GLY A 274 1.91 13.75 -5.72
C GLY A 274 0.93 13.50 -6.87
N LEU A 275 -0.36 13.32 -6.57
CA LEU A 275 -1.40 13.15 -7.58
C LEU A 275 -1.71 14.46 -8.34
N THR A 276 -1.70 15.59 -7.64
CA THR A 276 -2.03 16.88 -8.26
C THR A 276 -0.87 17.49 -9.06
N SER A 277 0.38 17.26 -8.65
CA SER A 277 1.56 17.74 -9.39
C SER A 277 1.71 17.11 -10.78
N GLY A 278 1.17 15.91 -11.00
CA GLY A 278 1.10 15.27 -12.32
C GLY A 278 -0.08 15.71 -13.19
N ALA A 279 -1.08 16.38 -12.62
CA ALA A 279 -2.31 16.79 -13.30
C ALA A 279 -2.32 18.27 -13.74
N VAL A 280 -1.44 19.10 -13.20
CA VAL A 280 -1.30 20.51 -13.57
C VAL A 280 -0.11 20.64 -14.53
N LYS A 281 -0.42 20.69 -15.82
CA LYS A 281 0.47 21.20 -16.86
C LYS A 281 0.15 22.65 -17.12
#